data_04b30311d408b4a7eb31ca7deaf171c6
#
_entry.id   04b30311d408b4a7eb31ca7deaf171c6
#
_cell.length_a   1.000
_cell.length_b   1.000
_cell.length_c   1.000
_cell.angle_alpha   90.00
_cell.angle_beta   90.00
_cell.angle_gamma   90.00
#
_symmetry.space_group_name_H-M   'P 1'
#
loop_
_entity.id
_entity.type
_entity.pdbx_description
1 polymer ?
#
loop_
_entity_poly.entity_id
_entity_poly.type
_entity_poly.pdbx_seq_one_letter_code
_entity_poly.pdbx_strand_id
1 'polypeptide(L)'
;GRERWLRLAATGDVAWQRAQPLLRSPVRQRLRIRISELPAGVTLRAGESALAALTDLADPAEPEYAVASRLWPKQDAPRTIPTPDTGTCVVELWRYAPEATADRGCVDPLSLNLSMGEVMDERVQLAVQSLMENISW
;
A
#
# COMPACT_ATOMS: atom_id res chain seq x y z
N GLY A 1 27.61 5.38 2.12
CA GLY A 1 28.13 5.67 3.43
C GLY A 1 27.18 6.54 4.26
N ARG A 2 27.57 6.81 5.48
CA ARG A 2 26.75 7.59 6.42
C ARG A 2 26.46 9.01 5.94
N GLU A 3 27.44 9.68 5.38
CA GLU A 3 27.27 11.04 4.85
C GLU A 3 26.25 11.07 3.72
N ARG A 4 26.28 10.08 2.86
CA ARG A 4 25.34 9.95 1.75
C ARG A 4 23.92 9.75 2.27
N TRP A 5 23.77 8.94 3.32
CA TRP A 5 22.47 8.73 3.96
C TRP A 5 21.92 10.01 4.57
N LEU A 6 22.73 10.76 5.31
CA LEU A 6 22.32 12.02 5.92
C LEU A 6 21.93 13.05 4.85
N ARG A 7 22.68 13.11 3.76
CA ARG A 7 22.37 14.00 2.65
C ARG A 7 21.03 13.64 2.00
N LEU A 8 20.78 12.35 1.80
CA LEU A 8 19.50 11.88 1.27
C LEU A 8 18.34 12.23 2.21
N ALA A 9 18.53 12.08 3.51
CA ALA A 9 17.51 12.45 4.48
C ALA A 9 17.22 13.95 4.47
N ALA A 10 18.24 14.79 4.37
CA ALA A 10 18.09 16.24 4.35
C ALA A 10 17.41 16.78 3.08
N THR A 11 17.51 16.03 1.95
CA THR A 11 16.91 16.39 0.67
C THR A 11 15.90 15.36 0.19
N GLY A 12 15.35 14.59 1.14
CA GLY A 12 14.52 13.43 0.84
C GLY A 12 13.31 13.73 -0.03
N ASP A 13 12.62 14.84 0.24
CA ASP A 13 11.45 15.25 -0.54
C ASP A 13 11.82 15.55 -1.99
N VAL A 14 12.92 16.26 -2.23
CA VAL A 14 13.40 16.57 -3.59
C VAL A 14 13.86 15.31 -4.29
N ALA A 15 14.64 14.47 -3.61
CA ALA A 15 15.09 13.20 -4.16
C ALA A 15 13.91 12.31 -4.54
N TRP A 16 12.89 12.25 -3.70
CA TRP A 16 11.66 11.51 -3.95
C TRP A 16 10.94 12.02 -5.20
N GLN A 17 10.73 13.33 -5.30
CA GLN A 17 10.05 13.92 -6.45
C GLN A 17 10.75 13.61 -7.78
N ARG A 18 12.09 13.57 -7.75
CA ARG A 18 12.89 13.24 -8.94
C ARG A 18 12.87 11.76 -9.27
N ALA A 19 12.88 10.91 -8.24
CA ALA A 19 12.94 9.46 -8.41
C ALA A 19 11.58 8.83 -8.70
N GLN A 20 10.50 9.40 -8.17
CA GLN A 20 9.17 8.83 -8.23
C GLN A 20 8.72 8.37 -9.62
N PRO A 21 8.90 9.19 -10.70
CA PRO A 21 8.51 8.75 -12.03
C PRO A 21 9.26 7.52 -12.55
N LEU A 22 10.42 7.21 -11.96
CA LEU A 22 11.27 6.10 -12.34
C LEU A 22 11.03 4.85 -11.50
N LEU A 23 10.31 4.99 -10.39
CA LEU A 23 10.06 3.90 -9.46
C LEU A 23 8.81 3.13 -9.85
N ARG A 24 8.88 1.82 -9.69
CA ARG A 24 7.73 0.96 -9.96
C ARG A 24 6.81 0.90 -8.75
N SER A 25 5.52 0.74 -9.01
CA SER A 25 4.58 0.36 -7.98
C SER A 25 5.06 -0.93 -7.29
N PRO A 26 4.94 -1.04 -5.97
CA PRO A 26 5.22 -2.30 -5.28
C PRO A 26 4.21 -3.38 -5.64
N VAL A 27 3.03 -3.00 -6.10
CA VAL A 27 1.93 -3.93 -6.37
C VAL A 27 2.16 -4.68 -7.68
N ARG A 28 2.26 -6.00 -7.58
CA ARG A 28 2.37 -6.88 -8.73
C ARG A 28 1.00 -7.28 -9.27
N GLN A 29 0.05 -7.51 -8.35
CA GLN A 29 -1.29 -7.98 -8.67
C GLN A 29 -2.25 -7.60 -7.54
N ARG A 30 -3.50 -7.31 -7.88
CA ARG A 30 -4.58 -7.11 -6.92
C ARG A 30 -5.61 -8.21 -7.11
N LEU A 31 -6.01 -8.83 -6.00
CA LEU A 31 -6.99 -9.90 -5.98
C LEU A 31 -8.15 -9.52 -5.07
N ARG A 32 -9.37 -9.80 -5.48
CA ARG A 32 -10.53 -9.69 -4.61
C ARG A 32 -10.94 -11.08 -4.18
N ILE A 33 -11.10 -11.27 -2.87
CA ILE A 33 -11.49 -12.54 -2.26
C ILE A 33 -12.50 -12.29 -1.15
N ARG A 34 -13.10 -13.35 -0.63
CA ARG A 34 -13.92 -13.22 0.59
C ARG A 34 -13.01 -13.03 1.80
N ILE A 35 -13.41 -12.15 2.71
CA ILE A 35 -12.66 -11.89 3.96
C ILE A 35 -12.49 -13.18 4.76
N SER A 36 -13.50 -14.05 4.75
CA SER A 36 -13.44 -15.34 5.45
C SER A 36 -12.34 -16.27 4.94
N GLU A 37 -11.85 -16.04 3.73
CA GLU A 37 -10.79 -16.84 3.11
C GLU A 37 -9.41 -16.15 3.19
N LEU A 38 -9.33 -14.98 3.83
CA LEU A 38 -8.07 -14.26 3.97
C LEU A 38 -7.10 -15.08 4.82
N PRO A 39 -5.89 -15.39 4.31
CA PRO A 39 -4.89 -16.10 5.11
C PRO A 39 -4.56 -15.34 6.41
N ALA A 40 -4.39 -16.07 7.50
CA ALA A 40 -4.23 -15.50 8.84
C ALA A 40 -3.03 -14.55 8.95
N GLY A 41 -1.97 -14.76 8.16
CA GLY A 41 -0.80 -13.89 8.17
C GLY A 41 -0.96 -12.57 7.41
N VAL A 42 -2.08 -12.38 6.71
CA VAL A 42 -2.33 -11.16 5.93
C VAL A 42 -3.12 -10.19 6.79
N THR A 43 -2.42 -9.26 7.43
CA THR A 43 -3.01 -8.31 8.37
C THR A 43 -2.62 -6.86 8.08
N LEU A 44 -1.66 -6.65 7.17
CA LEU A 44 -1.10 -5.33 6.91
C LEU A 44 -2.00 -4.54 5.97
N ARG A 45 -2.45 -3.37 6.43
CA ARG A 45 -3.33 -2.51 5.63
C ARG A 45 -2.56 -1.86 4.49
N ALA A 46 -3.23 -1.77 3.35
CA ALA A 46 -2.72 -1.15 2.12
C ALA A 46 -3.81 -0.28 1.49
N GLY A 47 -3.50 0.36 0.38
CA GLY A 47 -4.47 1.13 -0.39
C GLY A 47 -5.27 2.13 0.43
N GLU A 48 -6.56 2.21 0.18
CA GLU A 48 -7.45 3.12 0.91
C GLU A 48 -7.57 2.78 2.39
N SER A 49 -7.41 1.51 2.78
CA SER A 49 -7.42 1.13 4.20
C SER A 49 -6.24 1.73 4.95
N ALA A 50 -5.05 1.75 4.34
CA ALA A 50 -3.87 2.39 4.92
C ALA A 50 -4.03 3.91 4.95
N LEU A 51 -4.55 4.51 3.87
CA LEU A 51 -4.81 5.95 3.82
C LEU A 51 -5.80 6.37 4.90
N ALA A 52 -6.86 5.59 5.12
CA ALA A 52 -7.84 5.88 6.16
C ALA A 52 -7.22 5.87 7.56
N ALA A 53 -6.26 4.97 7.80
CA ALA A 53 -5.57 4.90 9.08
C ALA A 53 -4.55 6.02 9.28
N LEU A 54 -3.98 6.57 8.20
CA LEU A 54 -2.89 7.54 8.24
C LEU A 54 -3.34 8.98 7.93
N THR A 55 -4.56 9.16 7.46
CA THR A 55 -5.12 10.46 7.09
C THR A 55 -6.57 10.59 7.60
N ASP A 56 -7.26 11.64 7.22
CA ASP A 56 -8.66 11.85 7.55
C ASP A 56 -9.64 11.19 6.57
N LEU A 57 -9.13 10.39 5.64
CA LEU A 57 -9.96 9.66 4.71
C LEU A 57 -10.80 8.62 5.46
N ALA A 58 -12.08 8.50 5.11
CA ALA A 58 -12.94 7.46 5.68
C ALA A 58 -12.52 6.07 5.23
N ASP A 59 -12.75 5.06 6.08
CA ASP A 59 -12.50 3.68 5.74
C ASP A 59 -13.27 3.28 4.48
N PRO A 60 -12.63 2.53 3.56
CA PRO A 60 -13.34 2.00 2.41
C PRO A 60 -14.33 0.90 2.84
N ALA A 61 -15.40 0.72 2.08
CA ALA A 61 -16.36 -0.35 2.30
C ALA A 61 -15.71 -1.73 2.15
N GLU A 62 -14.73 -1.84 1.27
CA GLU A 62 -13.98 -3.06 1.01
C GLU A 62 -12.56 -2.89 1.56
N PRO A 63 -12.17 -3.63 2.62
CA PRO A 63 -10.81 -3.53 3.17
C PRO A 63 -9.73 -3.92 2.16
N GLU A 64 -8.56 -3.34 2.30
CA GLU A 64 -7.42 -3.58 1.42
C GLU A 64 -6.19 -3.94 2.26
N TYR A 65 -5.52 -5.03 1.88
CA TYR A 65 -4.35 -5.58 2.57
C TYR A 65 -3.21 -5.80 1.59
N ALA A 66 -2.00 -5.93 2.11
CA ALA A 66 -0.81 -6.26 1.33
C ALA A 66 -0.08 -7.46 1.91
N VAL A 67 0.51 -8.25 1.02
CA VAL A 67 1.36 -9.38 1.38
C VAL A 67 2.40 -9.55 0.27
N ALA A 68 3.60 -10.04 0.63
CA ALA A 68 4.60 -10.38 -0.37
C ALA A 68 4.05 -11.45 -1.32
N SER A 69 4.20 -11.24 -2.61
CA SER A 69 3.69 -12.15 -3.64
C SER A 69 4.16 -13.59 -3.44
N ARG A 70 5.41 -13.78 -2.99
CA ARG A 70 5.98 -15.11 -2.73
C ARG A 70 5.29 -15.87 -1.60
N LEU A 71 4.61 -15.17 -0.70
CA LEU A 71 3.92 -15.77 0.45
C LEU A 71 2.47 -16.11 0.15
N TRP A 72 1.95 -15.69 -1.01
CA TRP A 72 0.57 -16.02 -1.37
C TRP A 72 0.45 -17.51 -1.69
N PRO A 73 -0.59 -18.21 -1.18
CA PRO A 73 -0.76 -19.63 -1.43
C PRO A 73 -0.84 -19.94 -2.93
N LYS A 74 -0.10 -20.95 -3.38
CA LYS A 74 -0.16 -21.45 -4.77
C LYS A 74 -1.13 -22.61 -4.91
N GLN A 75 -1.32 -23.37 -3.82
CA GLN A 75 -2.27 -24.46 -3.75
C GLN A 75 -3.37 -24.07 -2.78
N ASP A 76 -4.60 -24.44 -3.09
CA ASP A 76 -5.78 -24.09 -2.29
C ASP A 76 -5.89 -22.59 -2.02
N ALA A 77 -5.45 -21.78 -2.98
CA ALA A 77 -5.55 -20.32 -2.87
C ALA A 77 -7.02 -19.89 -2.78
N PRO A 78 -7.31 -18.79 -2.06
CA PRO A 78 -8.65 -18.24 -2.02
C PRO A 78 -9.19 -17.96 -3.41
N ARG A 79 -10.47 -18.25 -3.60
CA ARG A 79 -11.14 -18.02 -4.88
C ARG A 79 -11.28 -16.53 -5.13
N THR A 80 -10.87 -16.08 -6.32
CA THR A 80 -11.03 -14.67 -6.71
C THR A 80 -12.48 -14.37 -7.09
N ILE A 81 -12.90 -13.15 -6.74
CA ILE A 81 -14.26 -12.66 -6.97
C ILE A 81 -14.16 -11.45 -7.90
N PRO A 82 -14.96 -11.41 -9.00
CA PRO A 82 -14.79 -10.35 -10.01
C PRO A 82 -15.30 -8.97 -9.60
N THR A 83 -16.27 -8.91 -8.68
CA THR A 83 -16.90 -7.64 -8.29
C THR A 83 -16.98 -7.51 -6.77
N PRO A 84 -16.94 -6.27 -6.24
CA PRO A 84 -17.13 -6.05 -4.81
C PRO A 84 -18.49 -6.57 -4.34
N ASP A 85 -18.50 -7.11 -3.14
CA ASP A 85 -19.72 -7.57 -2.47
C ASP A 85 -19.55 -7.41 -0.97
N THR A 86 -20.61 -7.61 -0.23
CA THR A 86 -20.54 -7.64 1.23
C THR A 86 -19.61 -8.78 1.66
N GLY A 87 -18.62 -8.47 2.48
CA GLY A 87 -17.67 -9.47 2.98
C GLY A 87 -16.53 -9.79 2.03
N THR A 88 -16.28 -8.97 1.02
CA THR A 88 -15.08 -9.08 0.19
C THR A 88 -13.99 -8.13 0.66
N CYS A 89 -12.75 -8.44 0.29
CA CYS A 89 -11.59 -7.59 0.51
C CYS A 89 -10.66 -7.67 -0.70
N VAL A 90 -9.76 -6.69 -0.81
CA VAL A 90 -8.72 -6.68 -1.84
C VAL A 90 -7.39 -7.01 -1.17
N VAL A 91 -6.63 -7.89 -1.80
CA VAL A 91 -5.26 -8.22 -1.38
C VAL A 91 -4.31 -7.79 -2.48
N GLU A 92 -3.37 -6.93 -2.13
CA GLU A 92 -2.28 -6.53 -3.01
C GLU A 92 -1.11 -7.49 -2.83
N LEU A 93 -0.70 -8.15 -3.90
CA LEU A 93 0.49 -8.99 -3.91
C LEU A 93 1.68 -8.11 -4.30
N TRP A 94 2.61 -7.94 -3.36
CA TRP A 94 3.73 -7.01 -3.52
C TRP A 94 4.98 -7.73 -4.02
N ARG A 95 5.79 -7.00 -4.77
CA ARG A 95 7.08 -7.49 -5.33
C ARG A 95 8.12 -7.70 -4.25
N TYR A 96 8.00 -7.01 -3.11
CA TYR A 96 8.87 -7.14 -1.95
C TYR A 96 8.03 -7.25 -0.68
N ALA A 97 8.69 -7.56 0.45
CA ALA A 97 8.00 -7.74 1.73
C ALA A 97 7.47 -6.39 2.25
N PRO A 98 6.15 -6.17 2.29
CA PRO A 98 5.60 -4.89 2.78
C PRO A 98 5.85 -4.70 4.28
N GLU A 99 5.99 -5.77 5.04
CA GLU A 99 6.26 -5.72 6.48
C GLU A 99 7.65 -5.19 6.82
N ALA A 100 8.60 -5.21 5.88
CA ALA A 100 9.97 -4.75 6.13
C ALA A 100 10.04 -3.26 6.49
N THR A 101 9.11 -2.46 5.95
CA THR A 101 9.04 -1.01 6.17
C THR A 101 7.73 -0.56 6.78
N ALA A 102 6.89 -1.52 7.19
CA ALA A 102 5.56 -1.24 7.74
C ALA A 102 5.65 -0.51 9.08
N ASP A 103 4.64 0.32 9.33
CA ASP A 103 4.47 1.03 10.58
C ASP A 103 2.98 1.08 10.95
N ARG A 104 2.68 0.91 12.24
CA ARG A 104 1.31 1.00 12.78
C ARG A 104 0.29 0.10 12.08
N GLY A 105 0.72 -1.07 11.63
CA GLY A 105 -0.15 -2.01 10.93
C GLY A 105 -0.48 -1.63 9.50
N CYS A 106 0.24 -0.67 8.93
CA CYS A 106 0.06 -0.19 7.55
C CYS A 106 1.36 -0.29 6.77
N VAL A 107 1.22 -0.38 5.44
CA VAL A 107 2.38 -0.26 4.56
C VAL A 107 2.99 1.14 4.69
N ASP A 108 4.28 1.29 4.37
CA ASP A 108 4.96 2.58 4.51
C ASP A 108 4.40 3.62 3.53
N PRO A 109 4.45 4.92 3.91
CA PRO A 109 3.84 5.99 3.10
C PRO A 109 4.41 6.13 1.69
N LEU A 110 5.69 5.90 1.49
CA LEU A 110 6.30 6.05 0.17
C LEU A 110 5.84 4.94 -0.78
N SER A 111 5.83 3.70 -0.31
CA SER A 111 5.30 2.56 -1.07
C SER A 111 3.81 2.72 -1.32
N LEU A 112 3.06 3.23 -0.34
CA LEU A 112 1.63 3.49 -0.49
C LEU A 112 1.38 4.51 -1.60
N ASN A 113 2.12 5.61 -1.63
CA ASN A 113 2.02 6.60 -2.70
C ASN A 113 2.26 5.98 -4.07
N LEU A 114 3.32 5.16 -4.20
CA LEU A 114 3.61 4.46 -5.47
C LEU A 114 2.47 3.53 -5.87
N SER A 115 1.86 2.85 -4.91
CA SER A 115 0.76 1.91 -5.17
C SER A 115 -0.51 2.61 -5.64
N MET A 116 -0.69 3.89 -5.29
CA MET A 116 -1.90 4.66 -5.57
C MET A 116 -1.76 5.57 -6.79
N GLY A 117 -0.66 5.47 -7.55
CA GLY A 117 -0.31 6.42 -8.61
C GLY A 117 -1.34 6.58 -9.73
N GLU A 118 -2.19 5.58 -9.97
CA GLU A 118 -3.19 5.59 -11.04
C GLU A 118 -4.63 5.78 -10.53
N VAL A 119 -4.80 6.09 -9.26
CA VAL A 119 -6.14 6.30 -8.69
C VAL A 119 -6.71 7.61 -9.20
N MET A 120 -7.93 7.56 -9.76
CA MET A 120 -8.61 8.71 -10.35
C MET A 120 -9.54 9.45 -9.37
N ASP A 121 -9.84 8.86 -8.23
CA ASP A 121 -10.71 9.47 -7.21
C ASP A 121 -10.01 10.67 -6.58
N GLU A 122 -10.59 11.86 -6.74
CA GLU A 122 -10.03 13.11 -6.25
C GLU A 122 -9.86 13.10 -4.72
N ARG A 123 -10.81 12.53 -4.00
CA ARG A 123 -10.77 12.44 -2.55
C ARG A 123 -9.58 11.61 -2.09
N VAL A 124 -9.29 10.51 -2.78
CA VAL A 124 -8.12 9.66 -2.51
C VAL A 124 -6.84 10.39 -2.87
N GLN A 125 -6.81 11.08 -4.00
CA GLN A 125 -5.64 11.87 -4.41
C GLN A 125 -5.28 12.95 -3.38
N LEU A 126 -6.28 13.63 -2.82
CA LEU A 126 -6.06 14.63 -1.77
C LEU A 126 -5.50 13.98 -0.50
N ALA A 127 -5.97 12.79 -0.15
CA ALA A 127 -5.46 12.05 1.00
C ALA A 127 -3.99 11.64 0.79
N VAL A 128 -3.64 11.18 -0.39
CA VAL A 128 -2.25 10.85 -0.74
C VAL A 128 -1.37 12.09 -0.65
N GLN A 129 -1.84 13.21 -1.15
CA GLN A 129 -1.11 14.48 -1.06
C GLN A 129 -0.88 14.88 0.39
N SER A 130 -1.90 14.81 1.22
CA SER A 130 -1.81 15.09 2.66
C SER A 130 -0.81 14.16 3.35
N LEU A 131 -0.83 12.88 3.00
CA LEU A 131 0.11 11.89 3.53
C LEU A 131 1.56 12.30 3.22
N MET A 132 1.83 12.67 1.97
CA MET A 132 3.18 13.02 1.53
C MET A 132 3.67 14.32 2.17
N GLU A 133 2.79 15.29 2.38
CA GLU A 133 3.13 16.57 3.04
C GLU A 133 3.51 16.38 4.51
N ASN A 134 3.03 15.32 5.15
CA ASN A 134 3.26 15.03 6.57
C ASN A 134 4.41 14.06 6.80
N ILE A 135 5.10 13.63 5.77
CA ILE A 135 6.27 12.76 5.93
C ILE A 135 7.42 13.55 6.53
N SER A 136 8.02 12.97 7.56
CA SER A 136 9.24 13.50 8.16
C SER A 136 10.45 12.95 7.40
N TRP A 137 11.05 13.80 6.60
CA TRP A 137 12.25 13.44 5.82
C TRP A 137 13.56 13.49 6.68
#